data_4600bae4da57c88fa5246757c501eb43
#
_entry.id   4600bae4da57c88fa5246757c501eb43
#
_cell.length_a   1.000
_cell.length_b   1.000
_cell.length_c   1.000
_cell.angle_alpha   90.00
_cell.angle_beta   90.00
_cell.angle_gamma   90.00
#
_symmetry.space_group_name_H-M   'P 1'
#
loop_
_entity.id
_entity.type
_entity.pdbx_description
1 polymer ?
#
loop_
_entity_poly.entity_id
_entity_poly.type
_entity_poly.pdbx_seq_one_letter_code
_entity_poly.pdbx_strand_id
1 'polypeptide(L)'
;MSVPGIAFDTFVSIIIPLRDAASRVEEIMLEADRVVRALFRHYEIVLVDDASRDDTVEIVQRLQKSVENLQLYCLNRRGGLDVALVAGLDNSIGDFVITLNVETDPLSLIPALWEKAQAGSEVVCGVRTDRRKGGIRRMFYRTFEAATGLRVPRGVSDLRLYSRRVVSYITQNNDRHLMLKVLPFFTSYRVATVEYAPVDRGGGFGDRSLSNALLSGITILLASSIRPLRLLTVMALLASVLSLLFAVYVLCVALLKRHVVEGWISLALPMAVMFFFLSTILGILSEYIFMLAQQSGNRPVYSITKESTSSVLEIQQKLNVVEGSGDFAKR
;
A
#
# COMPACT_ATOMS: atom_id res chain seq x y z
N MET A 1 18.04 -23.83 -13.10
CA MET A 1 18.17 -24.12 -14.54
C MET A 1 16.77 -24.22 -15.11
N SER A 2 16.29 -23.13 -15.72
CA SER A 2 14.98 -23.08 -16.38
C SER A 2 15.11 -23.73 -17.77
N VAL A 3 14.19 -24.64 -18.07
CA VAL A 3 14.08 -25.24 -19.40
C VAL A 3 13.59 -24.14 -20.35
N PRO A 4 14.30 -23.81 -21.43
CA PRO A 4 13.82 -22.84 -22.40
C PRO A 4 12.74 -23.50 -23.26
N GLY A 5 11.53 -22.96 -23.26
CA GLY A 5 10.52 -23.28 -24.27
C GLY A 5 9.10 -23.60 -23.84
N ILE A 6 8.72 -23.52 -22.58
CA ILE A 6 7.31 -23.71 -22.18
C ILE A 6 6.83 -22.42 -21.52
N ALA A 7 6.14 -21.59 -22.29
CA ALA A 7 5.36 -20.48 -21.73
C ALA A 7 4.23 -21.05 -20.88
N PHE A 8 4.08 -20.54 -19.66
CA PHE A 8 3.04 -21.01 -18.72
C PHE A 8 1.64 -20.61 -19.24
N ASP A 9 0.68 -21.56 -19.15
CA ASP A 9 -0.71 -21.39 -19.59
C ASP A 9 -1.56 -20.76 -18.47
N THR A 10 -1.02 -19.74 -17.83
CA THR A 10 -1.68 -18.97 -16.75
C THR A 10 -1.73 -17.52 -17.17
N PHE A 11 -2.86 -16.85 -16.95
CA PHE A 11 -2.99 -15.44 -17.29
C PHE A 11 -2.37 -14.57 -16.20
N VAL A 12 -1.41 -13.71 -16.57
CA VAL A 12 -0.67 -12.86 -15.63
C VAL A 12 -0.82 -11.38 -15.99
N SER A 13 -1.19 -10.55 -15.02
CA SER A 13 -1.20 -9.10 -15.15
C SER A 13 0.06 -8.49 -14.53
N ILE A 14 0.73 -7.60 -15.28
CA ILE A 14 1.89 -6.86 -14.79
C ILE A 14 1.48 -5.40 -14.63
N ILE A 15 1.47 -4.88 -13.42
CA ILE A 15 1.09 -3.50 -13.14
C ILE A 15 2.34 -2.64 -13.01
N ILE A 16 2.43 -1.63 -13.87
CA ILE A 16 3.55 -0.69 -13.93
C ILE A 16 3.02 0.73 -13.79
N PRO A 17 3.16 1.36 -12.63
CA PRO A 17 2.87 2.78 -12.46
C PRO A 17 3.94 3.63 -13.16
N LEU A 18 3.48 4.69 -13.82
CA LEU A 18 4.30 5.64 -14.56
C LEU A 18 4.06 7.06 -14.05
N ARG A 19 5.12 7.87 -14.01
CA ARG A 19 5.03 9.29 -13.71
C ARG A 19 6.23 10.03 -14.28
N ASP A 20 5.96 10.99 -15.16
CA ASP A 20 6.98 11.81 -15.80
C ASP A 20 8.15 10.92 -16.33
N ALA A 21 7.80 9.89 -17.12
CA ALA A 21 8.71 8.83 -17.56
C ALA A 21 9.02 8.87 -19.07
N ALA A 22 8.73 9.96 -19.79
CA ALA A 22 8.85 10.05 -21.24
C ALA A 22 10.20 9.60 -21.80
N SER A 23 11.29 9.90 -21.10
CA SER A 23 12.65 9.53 -21.55
C SER A 23 12.98 8.05 -21.47
N ARG A 24 12.16 7.24 -20.79
CA ARG A 24 12.51 5.85 -20.42
C ARG A 24 11.40 4.84 -20.67
N VAL A 25 10.16 5.32 -20.85
CA VAL A 25 8.99 4.46 -20.93
C VAL A 25 9.09 3.48 -22.09
N GLU A 26 9.68 3.85 -23.21
CA GLU A 26 9.87 2.98 -24.38
C GLU A 26 10.80 1.81 -24.04
N GLU A 27 11.98 2.09 -23.46
CA GLU A 27 12.93 1.05 -23.04
C GLU A 27 12.32 0.09 -22.01
N ILE A 28 11.63 0.64 -21.00
CA ILE A 28 10.97 -0.14 -19.94
C ILE A 28 9.89 -1.06 -20.54
N MET A 29 9.09 -0.57 -21.48
CA MET A 29 8.05 -1.35 -22.12
C MET A 29 8.59 -2.49 -22.97
N LEU A 30 9.64 -2.23 -23.76
CA LEU A 30 10.30 -3.25 -24.56
C LEU A 30 10.99 -4.32 -23.69
N GLU A 31 11.58 -3.92 -22.57
CA GLU A 31 12.12 -4.86 -21.58
C GLU A 31 11.00 -5.70 -20.93
N ALA A 32 9.90 -5.06 -20.51
CA ALA A 32 8.76 -5.72 -19.90
C ALA A 32 8.11 -6.74 -20.85
N ASP A 33 7.80 -6.34 -22.08
CA ASP A 33 7.20 -7.23 -23.09
C ASP A 33 8.11 -8.44 -23.36
N ARG A 34 9.42 -8.23 -23.50
CA ARG A 34 10.39 -9.31 -23.72
C ARG A 34 10.41 -10.31 -22.57
N VAL A 35 10.43 -9.85 -21.32
CA VAL A 35 10.49 -10.71 -20.13
C VAL A 35 9.18 -11.48 -19.97
N VAL A 36 8.05 -10.80 -20.13
CA VAL A 36 6.73 -11.38 -19.88
C VAL A 36 6.36 -12.37 -20.98
N ARG A 37 6.58 -12.04 -22.25
CA ARG A 37 6.33 -12.90 -23.42
C ARG A 37 7.20 -14.19 -23.40
N ALA A 38 8.41 -14.11 -22.83
CA ALA A 38 9.25 -15.28 -22.67
C ALA A 38 8.76 -16.25 -21.58
N LEU A 39 7.97 -15.79 -20.61
CA LEU A 39 7.52 -16.56 -19.45
C LEU A 39 6.07 -17.02 -19.57
N PHE A 40 5.17 -16.17 -20.09
CA PHE A 40 3.74 -16.40 -20.06
C PHE A 40 3.16 -16.41 -21.47
N ARG A 41 2.26 -17.35 -21.72
CA ARG A 41 1.49 -17.43 -22.97
C ARG A 41 0.37 -16.37 -22.99
N HIS A 42 -0.26 -16.16 -21.84
CA HIS A 42 -1.35 -15.22 -21.66
C HIS A 42 -0.94 -14.18 -20.63
N TYR A 43 -0.90 -12.94 -21.04
CA TYR A 43 -0.51 -11.84 -20.17
C TYR A 43 -1.13 -10.51 -20.60
N GLU A 44 -1.19 -9.58 -19.68
CA GLU A 44 -1.43 -8.16 -19.92
C GLU A 44 -0.42 -7.31 -19.18
N ILE A 45 -0.09 -6.16 -19.74
CA ILE A 45 0.71 -5.11 -19.10
C ILE A 45 -0.21 -3.94 -18.84
N VAL A 46 -0.48 -3.67 -17.58
CA VAL A 46 -1.37 -2.59 -17.11
C VAL A 46 -0.52 -1.41 -16.69
N LEU A 47 -0.50 -0.37 -17.50
CA LEU A 47 0.18 0.88 -17.21
C LEU A 47 -0.78 1.84 -16.51
N VAL A 48 -0.34 2.45 -15.43
CA VAL A 48 -1.12 3.47 -14.74
C VAL A 48 -0.30 4.76 -14.69
N ASP A 49 -0.74 5.74 -15.45
CA ASP A 49 -0.14 7.07 -15.46
C ASP A 49 -0.68 7.92 -14.32
N ASP A 50 0.21 8.34 -13.41
CA ASP A 50 -0.11 9.18 -12.25
C ASP A 50 -0.10 10.67 -12.60
N ALA A 51 -0.91 11.07 -13.59
CA ALA A 51 -1.04 12.43 -14.11
C ALA A 51 0.32 13.03 -14.48
N SER A 52 1.04 12.39 -15.41
CA SER A 52 2.30 12.88 -16.00
C SER A 52 2.08 14.23 -16.69
N ARG A 53 3.13 15.03 -16.72
CA ARG A 53 3.12 16.36 -17.35
C ARG A 53 4.00 16.42 -18.60
N ASP A 54 4.65 15.33 -18.91
CA ASP A 54 5.51 15.14 -20.06
C ASP A 54 4.82 14.25 -21.12
N ASP A 55 5.52 13.90 -22.18
CA ASP A 55 5.00 13.13 -23.31
C ASP A 55 4.86 11.62 -22.99
N THR A 56 4.84 11.20 -21.70
CA THR A 56 4.74 9.79 -21.30
C THR A 56 3.53 9.10 -21.92
N VAL A 57 2.35 9.73 -21.84
CA VAL A 57 1.08 9.17 -22.33
C VAL A 57 1.11 8.99 -23.85
N GLU A 58 1.60 9.98 -24.59
CA GLU A 58 1.70 9.96 -26.06
C GLU A 58 2.66 8.88 -26.56
N ILE A 59 3.78 8.68 -25.84
CA ILE A 59 4.74 7.62 -26.17
C ILE A 59 4.11 6.25 -25.95
N VAL A 60 3.44 6.04 -24.81
CA VAL A 60 2.73 4.77 -24.53
C VAL A 60 1.67 4.48 -25.58
N GLN A 61 0.88 5.47 -25.99
CA GLN A 61 -0.15 5.29 -27.03
C GLN A 61 0.45 4.95 -28.41
N ARG A 62 1.66 5.40 -28.71
CA ARG A 62 2.39 4.93 -29.88
C ARG A 62 2.82 3.49 -29.76
N LEU A 63 3.33 3.09 -28.59
CA LEU A 63 3.77 1.73 -28.32
C LEU A 63 2.62 0.72 -28.36
N GLN A 64 1.39 1.10 -28.00
CA GLN A 64 0.21 0.26 -28.10
C GLN A 64 -0.09 -0.21 -29.54
N LYS A 65 0.47 0.43 -30.56
CA LYS A 65 0.35 -0.01 -31.97
C LYS A 65 1.29 -1.17 -32.31
N SER A 66 2.39 -1.34 -31.55
CA SER A 66 3.44 -2.32 -31.81
C SER A 66 3.56 -3.38 -30.70
N VAL A 67 3.15 -3.05 -29.47
CA VAL A 67 3.16 -3.94 -28.31
C VAL A 67 1.74 -4.43 -28.04
N GLU A 68 1.54 -5.73 -28.06
CA GLU A 68 0.27 -6.37 -27.78
C GLU A 68 -0.02 -6.39 -26.27
N ASN A 69 -1.30 -6.53 -25.89
CA ASN A 69 -1.76 -6.70 -24.51
C ASN A 69 -1.36 -5.55 -23.55
N LEU A 70 -1.20 -4.34 -24.09
CA LEU A 70 -0.81 -3.15 -23.34
C LEU A 70 -2.04 -2.28 -23.06
N GLN A 71 -2.38 -2.12 -21.78
CA GLN A 71 -3.47 -1.26 -21.31
C GLN A 71 -2.87 -0.02 -20.63
N LEU A 72 -3.47 1.14 -20.87
CA LEU A 72 -3.08 2.40 -20.24
C LEU A 72 -4.29 3.05 -19.57
N TYR A 73 -4.14 3.35 -18.29
CA TYR A 73 -5.09 4.08 -17.47
C TYR A 73 -4.44 5.38 -16.97
N CYS A 74 -5.01 6.53 -17.33
CA CYS A 74 -4.52 7.83 -16.89
C CYS A 74 -5.36 8.35 -15.73
N LEU A 75 -4.72 8.65 -14.60
CA LEU A 75 -5.37 9.25 -13.45
C LEU A 75 -5.63 10.75 -13.66
N ASN A 76 -6.72 11.27 -13.13
CA ASN A 76 -7.08 12.68 -13.26
C ASN A 76 -6.20 13.63 -12.43
N ARG A 77 -5.52 13.11 -11.41
CA ARG A 77 -4.63 13.86 -10.52
C ARG A 77 -3.54 12.96 -9.96
N ARG A 78 -2.43 13.57 -9.56
CA ARG A 78 -1.34 12.86 -8.88
C ARG A 78 -1.81 12.25 -7.57
N GLY A 79 -1.89 10.93 -7.53
CA GLY A 79 -2.26 10.14 -6.35
C GLY A 79 -1.08 9.48 -5.67
N GLY A 80 0.07 9.40 -6.35
CA GLY A 80 1.26 8.70 -5.91
C GLY A 80 1.23 7.20 -6.23
N LEU A 81 2.38 6.56 -5.96
CA LEU A 81 2.62 5.16 -6.31
C LEU A 81 1.53 4.21 -5.78
N ASP A 82 1.12 4.38 -4.52
CA ASP A 82 0.13 3.50 -3.89
C ASP A 82 -1.24 3.56 -4.59
N VAL A 83 -1.68 4.76 -4.96
CA VAL A 83 -2.96 4.98 -5.66
C VAL A 83 -2.90 4.41 -7.07
N ALA A 84 -1.78 4.60 -7.78
CA ALA A 84 -1.57 4.05 -9.11
C ALA A 84 -1.56 2.50 -9.07
N LEU A 85 -0.92 1.89 -8.07
CA LEU A 85 -0.94 0.44 -7.90
C LEU A 85 -2.36 -0.10 -7.61
N VAL A 86 -3.14 0.60 -6.78
CA VAL A 86 -4.55 0.23 -6.53
C VAL A 86 -5.38 0.31 -7.81
N ALA A 87 -5.22 1.40 -8.59
CA ALA A 87 -5.92 1.54 -9.86
C ALA A 87 -5.55 0.41 -10.84
N GLY A 88 -4.29 0.01 -10.88
CA GLY A 88 -3.85 -1.14 -11.67
C GLY A 88 -4.46 -2.46 -11.19
N LEU A 89 -4.51 -2.70 -9.88
CA LEU A 89 -5.14 -3.91 -9.32
C LEU A 89 -6.63 -4.01 -9.63
N ASP A 90 -7.35 -2.90 -9.52
CA ASP A 90 -8.78 -2.83 -9.82
C ASP A 90 -9.10 -3.15 -11.30
N ASN A 91 -8.18 -2.79 -12.20
CA ASN A 91 -8.35 -2.97 -13.64
C ASN A 91 -7.59 -4.18 -14.22
N SER A 92 -6.96 -5.00 -13.38
CA SER A 92 -6.26 -6.22 -13.79
C SER A 92 -7.19 -7.43 -13.83
N ILE A 93 -7.01 -8.34 -14.80
CA ILE A 93 -7.85 -9.53 -14.99
C ILE A 93 -7.12 -10.87 -14.82
N GLY A 94 -5.78 -10.87 -14.74
CA GLY A 94 -4.98 -12.09 -14.65
C GLY A 94 -5.21 -12.92 -13.39
N ASP A 95 -4.95 -14.22 -13.45
CA ASP A 95 -5.00 -15.14 -12.30
C ASP A 95 -3.95 -14.82 -11.25
N PHE A 96 -2.84 -14.27 -11.69
CA PHE A 96 -1.81 -13.69 -10.84
C PHE A 96 -1.52 -12.26 -11.28
N VAL A 97 -1.24 -11.40 -10.31
CA VAL A 97 -0.96 -10.00 -10.56
C VAL A 97 0.39 -9.64 -9.94
N ILE A 98 1.28 -9.09 -10.76
CA ILE A 98 2.59 -8.61 -10.32
C ILE A 98 2.57 -7.09 -10.31
N THR A 99 2.87 -6.50 -9.17
CA THR A 99 3.07 -5.06 -9.01
C THR A 99 4.56 -4.76 -8.92
N LEU A 100 5.02 -3.75 -9.60
CA LEU A 100 6.42 -3.32 -9.51
C LEU A 100 6.57 -1.82 -9.80
N ASN A 101 7.57 -1.21 -9.18
CA ASN A 101 8.01 0.13 -9.52
C ASN A 101 9.28 0.04 -10.37
N VAL A 102 9.15 0.23 -11.68
CA VAL A 102 10.28 0.12 -12.64
C VAL A 102 11.45 1.06 -12.36
N GLU A 103 11.24 2.11 -11.56
CA GLU A 103 12.31 3.02 -11.14
C GLU A 103 13.31 2.34 -10.20
N THR A 104 12.85 1.36 -9.43
CA THR A 104 13.62 0.74 -8.36
C THR A 104 13.67 -0.78 -8.41
N ASP A 105 12.72 -1.40 -9.11
CA ASP A 105 12.56 -2.84 -9.11
C ASP A 105 12.93 -3.43 -10.49
N PRO A 106 13.92 -4.33 -10.57
CA PRO A 106 14.32 -4.90 -11.84
C PRO A 106 13.30 -5.91 -12.37
N LEU A 107 12.92 -5.79 -13.64
CA LEU A 107 12.00 -6.70 -14.33
C LEU A 107 12.52 -8.15 -14.38
N SER A 108 13.85 -8.33 -14.33
CA SER A 108 14.50 -9.64 -14.28
C SER A 108 14.14 -10.50 -13.07
N LEU A 109 13.43 -9.95 -12.07
CA LEU A 109 12.97 -10.69 -10.89
C LEU A 109 11.63 -11.40 -11.11
N ILE A 110 10.90 -11.09 -12.17
CA ILE A 110 9.61 -11.72 -12.48
C ILE A 110 9.71 -13.27 -12.47
N PRO A 111 10.71 -13.90 -13.08
CA PRO A 111 10.87 -15.36 -13.01
C PRO A 111 11.00 -15.89 -11.58
N ALA A 112 11.78 -15.21 -10.72
CA ALA A 112 11.99 -15.63 -9.33
C ALA A 112 10.73 -15.49 -8.47
N LEU A 113 9.92 -14.45 -8.72
CA LEU A 113 8.60 -14.31 -8.08
C LEU A 113 7.66 -15.44 -8.51
N TRP A 114 7.65 -15.74 -9.82
CA TRP A 114 6.82 -16.79 -10.38
C TRP A 114 7.16 -18.18 -9.84
N GLU A 115 8.44 -18.51 -9.71
CA GLU A 115 8.91 -19.77 -9.11
C GLU A 115 8.34 -19.98 -7.69
N LYS A 116 8.32 -18.92 -6.87
CA LYS A 116 7.72 -18.97 -5.52
C LYS A 116 6.20 -19.12 -5.55
N ALA A 117 5.53 -18.49 -6.51
CA ALA A 117 4.10 -18.63 -6.69
C ALA A 117 3.73 -20.08 -7.11
N GLN A 118 4.48 -20.69 -8.02
CA GLN A 118 4.33 -22.09 -8.42
C GLN A 118 4.56 -23.07 -7.24
N ALA A 119 5.44 -22.72 -6.30
CA ALA A 119 5.63 -23.48 -5.07
C ALA A 119 4.44 -23.36 -4.08
N GLY A 120 3.35 -22.71 -4.49
CA GLY A 120 2.11 -22.59 -3.72
C GLY A 120 2.00 -21.36 -2.84
N SER A 121 2.84 -20.33 -3.05
CA SER A 121 2.71 -19.05 -2.36
C SER A 121 1.62 -18.19 -3.01
N GLU A 122 0.68 -17.67 -2.22
CA GLU A 122 -0.39 -16.80 -2.70
C GLU A 122 0.06 -15.32 -2.77
N VAL A 123 1.09 -14.98 -1.99
CA VAL A 123 1.73 -13.67 -2.00
C VAL A 123 3.25 -13.86 -2.02
N VAL A 124 3.93 -13.18 -2.94
CA VAL A 124 5.40 -13.14 -2.95
C VAL A 124 5.85 -11.69 -2.86
N CYS A 125 6.68 -11.36 -1.87
CA CYS A 125 7.16 -10.00 -1.64
C CYS A 125 8.63 -9.85 -1.98
N GLY A 126 8.98 -8.82 -2.73
CA GLY A 126 10.36 -8.39 -2.90
C GLY A 126 10.89 -7.74 -1.62
N VAL A 127 12.10 -8.11 -1.21
CA VAL A 127 12.81 -7.55 -0.06
C VAL A 127 14.12 -6.94 -0.52
N ARG A 128 14.27 -5.63 -0.33
CA ARG A 128 15.49 -4.92 -0.72
C ARG A 128 16.65 -5.22 0.22
N THR A 129 17.81 -5.50 -0.35
CA THR A 129 19.05 -5.76 0.40
C THR A 129 19.77 -4.48 0.83
N ASP A 130 19.50 -3.34 0.18
CA ASP A 130 20.04 -2.03 0.53
C ASP A 130 19.44 -1.52 1.85
N ARG A 131 19.89 -2.09 2.93
CA ARG A 131 19.46 -1.66 4.28
C ARG A 131 20.02 -0.29 4.59
N ARG A 132 19.32 0.80 4.26
CA ARG A 132 19.61 2.10 4.87
C ARG A 132 19.50 1.93 6.40
N LYS A 133 20.65 1.91 7.07
CA LYS A 133 20.81 1.71 8.52
C LYS A 133 20.34 2.96 9.28
N GLY A 134 19.02 3.10 9.50
CA GLY A 134 18.47 4.16 10.32
C GLY A 134 18.02 3.62 11.69
N GLY A 135 18.59 4.12 12.79
CA GLY A 135 18.21 3.74 14.15
C GLY A 135 16.72 3.99 14.45
N ILE A 136 16.19 5.12 13.97
CA ILE A 136 14.77 5.51 14.06
C ILE A 136 13.86 4.47 13.41
N ARG A 137 14.23 3.97 12.22
CA ARG A 137 13.48 2.95 11.51
C ARG A 137 13.45 1.62 12.27
N ARG A 138 14.57 1.25 12.91
CA ARG A 138 14.64 0.05 13.76
C ARG A 138 13.73 0.17 14.97
N MET A 139 13.71 1.34 15.62
CA MET A 139 12.86 1.63 16.77
C MET A 139 11.38 1.58 16.36
N PHE A 140 11.02 2.19 15.21
CA PHE A 140 9.66 2.12 14.66
C PHE A 140 9.19 0.69 14.45
N TYR A 141 9.97 -0.17 13.76
CA TYR A 141 9.57 -1.57 13.54
C TYR A 141 9.44 -2.36 14.83
N ARG A 142 10.30 -2.12 15.83
CA ARG A 142 10.16 -2.78 17.15
C ARG A 142 8.89 -2.33 17.87
N THR A 143 8.58 -1.05 17.85
CA THR A 143 7.35 -0.50 18.47
C THR A 143 6.11 -1.00 17.73
N PHE A 144 6.17 -1.07 16.40
CA PHE A 144 5.10 -1.61 15.57
C PHE A 144 4.86 -3.10 15.87
N GLU A 145 5.92 -3.91 15.93
CA GLU A 145 5.85 -5.34 16.26
C GLU A 145 5.30 -5.56 17.68
N ALA A 146 5.73 -4.74 18.65
CA ALA A 146 5.22 -4.79 20.02
C ALA A 146 3.73 -4.38 20.11
N ALA A 147 3.33 -3.34 19.36
CA ALA A 147 1.97 -2.82 19.38
C ALA A 147 0.97 -3.70 18.63
N THR A 148 1.38 -4.32 17.51
CA THR A 148 0.49 -5.10 16.63
C THR A 148 0.63 -6.62 16.81
N GLY A 149 1.77 -7.08 17.33
CA GLY A 149 2.14 -8.50 17.40
C GLY A 149 2.56 -9.10 16.06
N LEU A 150 2.74 -8.27 15.02
CA LEU A 150 3.01 -8.69 13.64
C LEU A 150 4.48 -8.49 13.29
N ARG A 151 5.09 -9.54 12.75
CA ARG A 151 6.47 -9.48 12.24
C ARG A 151 6.46 -9.05 10.79
N VAL A 152 6.75 -7.77 10.55
CA VAL A 152 6.93 -7.24 9.20
C VAL A 152 8.37 -7.44 8.76
N PRO A 153 8.64 -8.17 7.68
CA PRO A 153 9.98 -8.28 7.13
C PRO A 153 10.52 -6.90 6.77
N ARG A 154 11.75 -6.62 7.21
CA ARG A 154 12.38 -5.32 6.96
C ARG A 154 12.80 -5.22 5.50
N GLY A 155 12.48 -4.11 4.85
CA GLY A 155 12.89 -3.86 3.47
C GLY A 155 11.90 -4.37 2.41
N VAL A 156 10.69 -4.78 2.80
CA VAL A 156 9.63 -5.12 1.84
C VAL A 156 9.36 -3.94 0.92
N SER A 157 9.36 -4.21 -0.38
CA SER A 157 9.13 -3.24 -1.46
C SER A 157 7.71 -3.34 -2.03
N ASP A 158 7.45 -2.53 -3.04
CA ASP A 158 6.21 -2.56 -3.81
C ASP A 158 6.25 -3.64 -4.92
N LEU A 159 7.40 -4.29 -5.12
CA LEU A 159 7.54 -5.48 -5.96
C LEU A 159 6.86 -6.66 -5.28
N ARG A 160 5.71 -7.07 -5.80
CA ARG A 160 4.92 -8.15 -5.23
C ARG A 160 4.19 -8.94 -6.30
N LEU A 161 3.98 -10.20 -6.03
CA LEU A 161 3.08 -11.05 -6.80
C LEU A 161 1.92 -11.47 -5.90
N TYR A 162 0.72 -11.39 -6.42
CA TYR A 162 -0.53 -11.76 -5.74
C TYR A 162 -1.32 -12.76 -6.58
N SER A 163 -1.92 -13.76 -5.95
CA SER A 163 -2.96 -14.56 -6.59
C SER A 163 -4.27 -13.76 -6.75
N ARG A 164 -5.13 -14.12 -7.70
CA ARG A 164 -6.44 -13.47 -7.92
C ARG A 164 -7.29 -13.42 -6.66
N ARG A 165 -7.25 -14.45 -5.84
CA ARG A 165 -7.95 -14.50 -4.56
C ARG A 165 -7.54 -13.36 -3.63
N VAL A 166 -6.24 -13.09 -3.56
CA VAL A 166 -5.69 -12.00 -2.75
C VAL A 166 -6.04 -10.65 -3.34
N VAL A 167 -5.95 -10.49 -4.66
CA VAL A 167 -6.34 -9.26 -5.35
C VAL A 167 -7.82 -8.95 -5.09
N SER A 168 -8.71 -9.94 -5.26
CA SER A 168 -10.14 -9.77 -4.98
C SER A 168 -10.40 -9.34 -3.53
N TYR A 169 -9.65 -9.88 -2.58
CA TYR A 169 -9.75 -9.44 -1.19
C TYR A 169 -9.31 -7.99 -0.98
N ILE A 170 -8.21 -7.56 -1.64
CA ILE A 170 -7.74 -6.16 -1.59
C ILE A 170 -8.78 -5.21 -2.20
N THR A 171 -9.31 -5.54 -3.39
CA THR A 171 -10.19 -4.66 -4.16
C THR A 171 -11.58 -4.53 -3.56
N GLN A 172 -12.06 -5.52 -2.79
CA GLN A 172 -13.32 -5.47 -2.08
C GLN A 172 -13.29 -4.63 -0.79
N ASN A 173 -12.11 -4.31 -0.27
CA ASN A 173 -11.98 -3.49 0.92
C ASN A 173 -12.00 -2.00 0.61
N ASN A 174 -12.63 -1.19 1.48
CA ASN A 174 -12.68 0.25 1.31
C ASN A 174 -11.30 0.93 1.42
N ASP A 175 -10.40 0.38 2.24
CA ASP A 175 -9.04 0.90 2.47
C ASP A 175 -7.98 0.17 1.62
N ARG A 176 -8.22 0.08 0.30
CA ARG A 176 -7.40 -0.69 -0.65
C ARG A 176 -5.90 -0.38 -0.58
N HIS A 177 -5.53 0.90 -0.52
CA HIS A 177 -4.13 1.33 -0.47
C HIS A 177 -3.43 0.95 0.84
N LEU A 178 -4.19 0.89 1.95
CA LEU A 178 -3.68 0.42 3.22
C LEU A 178 -3.54 -1.11 3.19
N MET A 179 -4.55 -1.81 2.66
CA MET A 179 -4.54 -3.26 2.50
C MET A 179 -3.36 -3.71 1.64
N LEU A 180 -3.03 -2.99 0.58
CA LEU A 180 -1.88 -3.29 -0.26
C LEU A 180 -0.58 -3.38 0.54
N LYS A 181 -0.37 -2.51 1.54
CA LYS A 181 0.85 -2.47 2.36
C LYS A 181 0.87 -3.52 3.47
N VAL A 182 -0.27 -3.78 4.05
CA VAL A 182 -0.41 -4.48 5.32
C VAL A 182 -0.80 -5.95 5.12
N LEU A 183 -1.55 -6.25 4.07
CA LEU A 183 -2.14 -7.55 3.82
C LEU A 183 -1.16 -8.73 3.90
N PRO A 184 0.08 -8.67 3.36
CA PRO A 184 1.01 -9.78 3.46
C PRO A 184 1.31 -10.22 4.89
N PHE A 185 1.04 -9.38 5.89
CA PHE A 185 1.41 -9.60 7.29
C PHE A 185 0.22 -9.91 8.19
N PHE A 186 -1.00 -9.69 7.71
CA PHE A 186 -2.25 -9.84 8.50
C PHE A 186 -3.08 -11.06 8.16
N THR A 187 -2.74 -11.79 7.10
CA THR A 187 -3.58 -12.86 6.60
C THR A 187 -2.94 -14.24 6.76
N SER A 188 -3.77 -15.26 6.73
CA SER A 188 -3.35 -16.67 6.71
C SER A 188 -2.85 -17.13 5.33
N TYR A 189 -2.63 -16.20 4.38
CA TYR A 189 -2.08 -16.53 3.07
C TYR A 189 -0.63 -17.00 3.17
N ARG A 190 -0.23 -17.91 2.28
CA ARG A 190 1.15 -18.37 2.18
C ARG A 190 2.00 -17.26 1.55
N VAL A 191 2.87 -16.65 2.38
CA VAL A 191 3.75 -15.55 1.96
C VAL A 191 5.17 -16.08 1.76
N ALA A 192 5.76 -15.79 0.62
CA ALA A 192 7.19 -15.98 0.35
C ALA A 192 7.89 -14.64 0.11
N THR A 193 9.21 -14.66 0.19
CA THR A 193 10.03 -13.45 -0.06
C THR A 193 11.14 -13.76 -1.07
N VAL A 194 11.49 -12.75 -1.88
CA VAL A 194 12.63 -12.76 -2.79
C VAL A 194 13.51 -11.56 -2.47
N GLU A 195 14.75 -11.79 -2.07
CA GLU A 195 15.71 -10.73 -1.79
C GLU A 195 16.35 -10.22 -3.08
N TYR A 196 16.51 -8.89 -3.19
CA TYR A 196 17.12 -8.27 -4.36
C TYR A 196 17.83 -6.96 -4.06
N ALA A 197 18.77 -6.58 -4.92
CA ALA A 197 19.39 -5.27 -4.93
C ALA A 197 18.54 -4.32 -5.79
N PRO A 198 18.08 -3.17 -5.26
CA PRO A 198 17.31 -2.21 -6.04
C PRO A 198 18.17 -1.60 -7.13
N VAL A 199 17.52 -1.25 -8.25
CA VAL A 199 18.11 -0.46 -9.33
C VAL A 199 17.70 1.00 -9.09
N ASP A 200 18.60 1.93 -9.32
CA ASP A 200 18.27 3.36 -9.33
C ASP A 200 18.22 3.83 -10.79
N ARG A 201 17.02 3.89 -11.33
CA ARG A 201 16.80 4.40 -12.70
C ARG A 201 16.36 5.87 -12.67
N GLY A 202 16.32 6.51 -11.49
CA GLY A 202 15.71 7.83 -11.29
C GLY A 202 14.22 7.82 -11.62
N GLY A 203 13.40 8.74 -11.15
CA GLY A 203 12.00 8.74 -11.55
C GLY A 203 11.11 9.75 -10.87
N GLY A 204 9.87 9.83 -11.36
CA GLY A 204 8.84 10.77 -10.92
C GLY A 204 8.20 10.45 -9.56
N PHE A 205 8.33 9.22 -9.06
CA PHE A 205 7.82 8.84 -7.74
C PHE A 205 8.78 9.14 -6.59
N GLY A 206 9.92 9.78 -6.86
CA GLY A 206 10.90 10.41 -5.98
C GLY A 206 11.05 9.88 -4.55
N ASP A 207 12.13 10.22 -3.90
CA ASP A 207 12.43 9.82 -2.51
C ASP A 207 11.24 10.13 -1.58
N ARG A 208 10.66 9.10 -0.99
CA ARG A 208 9.71 9.26 0.12
C ARG A 208 10.43 10.01 1.23
N SER A 209 10.17 11.31 1.37
CA SER A 209 10.67 12.11 2.50
C SER A 209 10.47 11.33 3.80
N LEU A 210 11.45 11.38 4.69
CA LEU A 210 11.36 10.72 6.02
C LEU A 210 10.06 11.10 6.76
N SER A 211 9.57 12.33 6.56
CA SER A 211 8.28 12.80 7.09
C SER A 211 7.11 12.00 6.52
N ASN A 212 7.09 11.73 5.22
CA ASN A 212 6.01 10.95 4.59
C ASN A 212 6.08 9.47 4.99
N ALA A 213 7.28 8.92 5.18
CA ALA A 213 7.45 7.56 5.68
C ALA A 213 6.99 7.43 7.15
N LEU A 214 7.24 8.46 7.97
CA LEU A 214 6.79 8.49 9.37
C LEU A 214 5.26 8.64 9.46
N LEU A 215 4.69 9.56 8.70
CA LEU A 215 3.23 9.74 8.62
C LEU A 215 2.53 8.48 8.13
N SER A 216 3.01 7.87 7.05
CA SER A 216 2.47 6.59 6.56
C SER A 216 2.60 5.48 7.60
N GLY A 217 3.71 5.43 8.34
CA GLY A 217 3.91 4.48 9.43
C GLY A 217 2.92 4.65 10.56
N ILE A 218 2.65 5.89 11.00
CA ILE A 218 1.66 6.21 12.03
C ILE A 218 0.25 5.85 11.54
N THR A 219 -0.08 6.20 10.31
CA THR A 219 -1.38 5.86 9.71
C THR A 219 -1.60 4.35 9.67
N ILE A 220 -0.60 3.58 9.24
CA ILE A 220 -0.65 2.11 9.23
C ILE A 220 -0.81 1.56 10.66
N LEU A 221 -0.08 2.10 11.64
CA LEU A 221 -0.16 1.67 13.04
C LEU A 221 -1.57 1.89 13.62
N LEU A 222 -2.14 3.06 13.38
CA LEU A 222 -3.48 3.41 13.88
C LEU A 222 -4.59 2.60 13.18
N ALA A 223 -4.47 2.39 11.86
CA ALA A 223 -5.47 1.65 11.09
C ALA A 223 -5.37 0.12 11.25
N SER A 224 -4.16 -0.41 11.54
CA SER A 224 -3.94 -1.87 11.60
C SER A 224 -4.26 -2.50 12.95
N SER A 225 -4.39 -1.73 14.03
CA SER A 225 -4.51 -2.33 15.36
C SER A 225 -5.33 -1.47 16.32
N ILE A 226 -6.26 -2.10 17.01
CA ILE A 226 -6.99 -1.53 18.14
C ILE A 226 -6.08 -1.41 19.39
N ARG A 227 -4.93 -2.09 19.42
CA ARG A 227 -4.04 -2.13 20.59
C ARG A 227 -3.48 -0.77 21.00
N PRO A 228 -3.01 0.13 20.07
CA PRO A 228 -2.56 1.47 20.47
C PRO A 228 -3.68 2.28 21.13
N LEU A 229 -4.92 2.15 20.62
CA LEU A 229 -6.07 2.81 21.21
C LEU A 229 -6.38 2.30 22.63
N ARG A 230 -6.31 0.97 22.84
CA ARG A 230 -6.46 0.36 24.16
C ARG A 230 -5.36 0.80 25.12
N LEU A 231 -4.10 0.89 24.66
CA LEU A 231 -2.99 1.39 25.46
C LEU A 231 -3.25 2.83 25.92
N LEU A 232 -3.73 3.70 25.04
CA LEU A 232 -4.10 5.07 25.37
C LEU A 232 -5.27 5.13 26.35
N THR A 233 -6.28 4.28 26.17
CA THR A 233 -7.39 4.17 27.12
C THR A 233 -6.89 3.76 28.52
N VAL A 234 -6.01 2.77 28.59
CA VAL A 234 -5.41 2.34 29.85
C VAL A 234 -4.56 3.44 30.49
N MET A 235 -3.74 4.14 29.71
CA MET A 235 -2.96 5.29 30.18
C MET A 235 -3.87 6.43 30.69
N ALA A 236 -4.96 6.72 30.00
CA ALA A 236 -5.95 7.70 30.43
C ALA A 236 -6.61 7.31 31.76
N LEU A 237 -6.97 6.03 31.88
CA LEU A 237 -7.59 5.49 33.10
C LEU A 237 -6.62 5.52 34.29
N LEU A 238 -5.35 5.17 34.05
CA LEU A 238 -4.29 5.28 35.07
C LEU A 238 -4.07 6.73 35.50
N ALA A 239 -4.01 7.66 34.53
CA ALA A 239 -3.88 9.09 34.82
C ALA A 239 -5.08 9.62 35.60
N SER A 240 -6.29 9.17 35.29
CA SER A 240 -7.51 9.50 36.01
C SER A 240 -7.47 9.00 37.46
N VAL A 241 -7.09 7.76 37.67
CA VAL A 241 -6.98 7.16 39.03
C VAL A 241 -5.91 7.90 39.82
N LEU A 242 -4.74 8.19 39.22
CA LEU A 242 -3.67 8.94 39.87
C LEU A 242 -4.11 10.36 40.24
N SER A 243 -4.87 11.02 39.38
CA SER A 243 -5.46 12.34 39.64
C SER A 243 -6.46 12.28 40.80
N LEU A 244 -7.32 11.25 40.87
CA LEU A 244 -8.26 11.04 41.96
C LEU A 244 -7.54 10.80 43.30
N LEU A 245 -6.51 9.96 43.32
CA LEU A 245 -5.69 9.71 44.50
C LEU A 245 -5.00 10.99 44.97
N PHE A 246 -4.52 11.79 44.03
CA PHE A 246 -3.92 13.06 44.35
C PHE A 246 -4.95 14.07 44.91
N ALA A 247 -6.15 14.13 44.36
CA ALA A 247 -7.22 14.95 44.91
C ALA A 247 -7.58 14.56 46.36
N VAL A 248 -7.68 13.25 46.62
CA VAL A 248 -7.88 12.73 47.98
C VAL A 248 -6.73 13.10 48.90
N TYR A 249 -5.48 12.99 48.42
CA TYR A 249 -4.29 13.41 49.18
C TYR A 249 -4.35 14.89 49.56
N VAL A 250 -4.66 15.78 48.58
CA VAL A 250 -4.79 17.22 48.83
C VAL A 250 -5.90 17.51 49.84
N LEU A 251 -7.03 16.81 49.75
CA LEU A 251 -8.12 16.96 50.70
C LEU A 251 -7.69 16.53 52.13
N CYS A 252 -7.02 15.40 52.26
CA CYS A 252 -6.47 14.94 53.55
C CYS A 252 -5.48 15.94 54.14
N VAL A 253 -4.57 16.51 53.34
CA VAL A 253 -3.63 17.52 53.78
C VAL A 253 -4.34 18.80 54.21
N ALA A 254 -5.36 19.25 53.48
CA ALA A 254 -6.15 20.43 53.82
C ALA A 254 -6.93 20.27 55.13
N LEU A 255 -7.40 19.06 55.45
CA LEU A 255 -8.16 18.74 56.66
C LEU A 255 -7.24 18.53 57.89
N LEU A 256 -6.03 18.02 57.69
CA LEU A 256 -5.13 17.67 58.79
C LEU A 256 -4.11 18.77 59.15
N LYS A 257 -3.77 19.65 58.20
CA LYS A 257 -2.79 20.74 58.43
C LYS A 257 -3.48 22.09 58.63
N ARG A 258 -3.25 22.71 59.83
CA ARG A 258 -3.81 24.05 60.20
C ARG A 258 -3.19 25.25 59.48
N HIS A 259 -2.06 25.09 58.79
CA HIS A 259 -1.39 26.16 58.02
C HIS A 259 -0.94 25.59 56.69
N VAL A 260 -1.75 25.77 55.66
CA VAL A 260 -1.43 25.45 54.26
C VAL A 260 -1.33 26.78 53.52
N VAL A 261 -0.19 27.45 53.58
CA VAL A 261 -0.01 28.76 52.91
C VAL A 261 0.76 28.65 51.59
N GLU A 262 1.39 27.51 51.30
CA GLU A 262 2.24 27.37 50.11
C GLU A 262 1.71 26.37 49.08
N GLY A 263 0.38 26.22 48.95
CA GLY A 263 -0.27 25.21 48.13
C GLY A 263 -0.38 25.48 46.61
N TRP A 264 0.12 26.62 46.13
CA TRP A 264 -0.10 27.02 44.73
C TRP A 264 0.63 26.09 43.73
N ILE A 265 1.87 25.69 44.03
CA ILE A 265 2.64 24.80 43.17
C ILE A 265 2.08 23.40 43.18
N SER A 266 1.57 22.93 44.31
CA SER A 266 0.98 21.60 44.48
C SER A 266 -0.38 21.46 43.74
N LEU A 267 -1.06 22.55 43.47
CA LEU A 267 -2.33 22.57 42.70
C LEU A 267 -2.09 22.78 41.21
N ALA A 268 -1.17 23.69 40.88
CA ALA A 268 -0.91 24.06 39.48
C ALA A 268 -0.25 22.94 38.67
N LEU A 269 0.70 22.21 39.28
CA LEU A 269 1.45 21.16 38.58
C LEU A 269 0.57 19.97 38.15
N PRO A 270 -0.25 19.37 39.03
CA PRO A 270 -1.15 18.29 38.64
C PRO A 270 -2.24 18.72 37.67
N MET A 271 -2.80 19.94 37.82
CA MET A 271 -3.71 20.49 36.83
C MET A 271 -3.04 20.59 35.46
N ALA A 272 -1.83 21.10 35.37
CA ALA A 272 -1.11 21.20 34.12
C ALA A 272 -0.86 19.82 33.48
N VAL A 273 -0.45 18.83 34.28
CA VAL A 273 -0.26 17.44 33.81
C VAL A 273 -1.59 16.84 33.35
N MET A 274 -2.67 17.07 34.09
CA MET A 274 -3.99 16.58 33.71
C MET A 274 -4.51 17.20 32.43
N PHE A 275 -4.31 18.53 32.23
CA PHE A 275 -4.64 19.19 30.96
C PHE A 275 -3.78 18.68 29.80
N PHE A 276 -2.50 18.40 30.04
CA PHE A 276 -1.64 17.79 29.02
C PHE A 276 -2.17 16.42 28.54
N PHE A 277 -2.51 15.54 29.46
CA PHE A 277 -3.09 14.24 29.09
C PHE A 277 -4.45 14.38 28.43
N LEU A 278 -5.33 15.23 28.92
CA LEU A 278 -6.65 15.48 28.34
C LEU A 278 -6.51 16.01 26.90
N SER A 279 -5.65 16.98 26.70
CA SER A 279 -5.39 17.58 25.38
C SER A 279 -4.79 16.54 24.40
N THR A 280 -3.88 15.70 24.88
CA THR A 280 -3.29 14.61 24.06
C THR A 280 -4.36 13.58 23.65
N ILE A 281 -5.22 13.17 24.58
CA ILE A 281 -6.31 12.22 24.31
C ILE A 281 -7.29 12.79 23.31
N LEU A 282 -7.69 14.07 23.48
CA LEU A 282 -8.57 14.77 22.56
C LEU A 282 -7.95 14.89 21.16
N GLY A 283 -6.65 15.15 21.07
CA GLY A 283 -5.95 15.20 19.79
C GLY A 283 -5.99 13.87 19.06
N ILE A 284 -5.73 12.77 19.75
CA ILE A 284 -5.77 11.41 19.17
C ILE A 284 -7.19 11.01 18.81
N LEU A 285 -8.16 11.34 19.65
CA LEU A 285 -9.58 11.08 19.38
C LEU A 285 -10.06 11.86 18.13
N SER A 286 -9.62 13.10 17.98
CA SER A 286 -9.89 13.92 16.79
C SER A 286 -9.31 13.27 15.51
N GLU A 287 -8.07 12.79 15.57
CA GLU A 287 -7.43 12.06 14.45
C GLU A 287 -8.19 10.79 14.11
N TYR A 288 -8.65 10.04 15.11
CA TYR A 288 -9.44 8.83 14.91
C TYR A 288 -10.81 9.13 14.27
N ILE A 289 -11.50 10.17 14.72
CA ILE A 289 -12.75 10.63 14.11
C ILE A 289 -12.52 11.08 12.67
N PHE A 290 -11.41 11.76 12.39
CA PHE A 290 -11.04 12.18 11.04
C PHE A 290 -10.82 10.96 10.11
N MET A 291 -10.14 9.91 10.59
CA MET A 291 -9.98 8.66 9.85
C MET A 291 -11.32 7.96 9.60
N LEU A 292 -12.19 7.88 10.60
CA LEU A 292 -13.54 7.32 10.44
C LEU A 292 -14.36 8.12 9.42
N ALA A 293 -14.29 9.44 9.45
CA ALA A 293 -14.96 10.30 8.50
C ALA A 293 -14.45 10.12 7.07
N GLN A 294 -13.14 9.86 6.89
CA GLN A 294 -12.57 9.51 5.58
C GLN A 294 -13.04 8.14 5.07
N GLN A 295 -13.14 7.16 5.96
CA GLN A 295 -13.63 5.81 5.62
C GLN A 295 -15.13 5.80 5.29
N SER A 296 -15.89 6.65 5.96
CA SER A 296 -17.34 6.81 5.74
C SER A 296 -17.68 7.56 4.44
N GLY A 297 -16.71 8.32 3.91
CA GLY A 297 -16.84 8.97 2.62
C GLY A 297 -16.58 7.97 1.49
N ASN A 298 -17.62 7.52 0.80
CA ASN A 298 -17.59 6.65 -0.39
C ASN A 298 -16.92 7.38 -1.59
N ARG A 299 -15.82 8.10 -1.34
CA ARG A 299 -15.08 8.81 -2.38
C ARG A 299 -14.15 7.82 -3.08
N PRO A 300 -14.22 7.70 -4.41
CA PRO A 300 -13.31 6.86 -5.14
C PRO A 300 -11.86 7.33 -4.85
N VAL A 301 -10.98 6.36 -4.54
CA VAL A 301 -9.57 6.61 -4.22
C VAL A 301 -8.88 7.31 -5.39
N TYR A 302 -9.33 7.02 -6.61
CA TYR A 302 -8.84 7.59 -7.86
C TYR A 302 -9.99 7.79 -8.85
N SER A 303 -9.74 8.56 -9.91
CA SER A 303 -10.62 8.69 -11.06
C SER A 303 -9.78 8.56 -12.33
N ILE A 304 -10.23 7.77 -13.27
CA ILE A 304 -9.60 7.58 -14.58
C ILE A 304 -10.15 8.64 -15.53
N THR A 305 -9.26 9.40 -16.16
CA THR A 305 -9.62 10.42 -17.16
C THR A 305 -9.59 9.85 -18.57
N LYS A 306 -8.68 8.92 -18.82
CA LYS A 306 -8.46 8.33 -20.14
C LYS A 306 -8.04 6.89 -19.99
N GLU A 307 -8.65 6.05 -20.81
CA GLU A 307 -8.30 4.63 -20.98
C GLU A 307 -7.96 4.37 -22.43
N SER A 308 -6.91 3.61 -22.68
CA SER A 308 -6.57 3.12 -24.01
C SER A 308 -5.99 1.72 -23.93
N THR A 309 -6.37 0.88 -24.90
CA THR A 309 -6.00 -0.53 -24.97
C THR A 309 -5.43 -0.85 -26.34
N SER A 310 -4.46 -1.76 -26.40
CA SER A 310 -3.96 -2.25 -27.68
C SER A 310 -5.04 -3.02 -28.44
N SER A 311 -4.99 -2.99 -29.77
CA SER A 311 -6.04 -3.50 -30.68
C SER A 311 -6.42 -4.98 -30.48
N VAL A 312 -5.52 -5.81 -29.96
CA VAL A 312 -5.76 -7.26 -29.76
C VAL A 312 -6.74 -7.54 -28.63
N LEU A 313 -6.65 -6.81 -27.50
CA LEU A 313 -7.60 -6.95 -26.39
C LEU A 313 -9.02 -6.46 -26.75
N GLU A 314 -9.13 -5.42 -27.55
CA GLU A 314 -10.43 -4.93 -28.04
C GLU A 314 -11.19 -5.99 -28.88
N ILE A 315 -10.47 -6.77 -29.68
CA ILE A 315 -11.06 -7.83 -30.49
C ILE A 315 -11.61 -8.97 -29.61
N GLN A 316 -10.87 -9.36 -28.56
CA GLN A 316 -11.33 -10.42 -27.64
C GLN A 316 -12.55 -9.98 -26.81
N GLN A 317 -12.58 -8.74 -26.33
CA GLN A 317 -13.75 -8.20 -25.63
C GLN A 317 -15.00 -8.14 -26.51
N LYS A 318 -14.86 -7.75 -27.79
CA LYS A 318 -15.98 -7.74 -28.76
C LYS A 318 -16.48 -9.15 -29.07
N LEU A 319 -15.62 -10.15 -29.17
CA LEU A 319 -15.99 -11.53 -29.39
C LEU A 319 -16.79 -12.11 -28.20
N ASN A 320 -16.38 -11.82 -26.96
CA ASN A 320 -17.10 -12.30 -25.79
C ASN A 320 -18.48 -11.64 -25.57
N VAL A 321 -18.69 -10.42 -26.06
CA VAL A 321 -20.01 -9.75 -26.01
C VAL A 321 -20.98 -10.24 -27.05
N VAL A 322 -20.50 -10.74 -28.22
CA VAL A 322 -21.35 -11.19 -29.31
C VAL A 322 -21.87 -12.62 -29.08
N GLU A 323 -21.14 -13.48 -28.38
CA GLU A 323 -21.60 -14.85 -28.08
C GLU A 323 -22.66 -14.92 -26.97
N GLY A 324 -22.79 -13.90 -26.11
CA GLY A 324 -23.77 -13.87 -25.01
C GLY A 324 -25.17 -13.37 -25.37
N SER A 325 -25.38 -12.76 -26.54
CA SER A 325 -26.67 -12.15 -26.92
C SER A 325 -27.55 -12.96 -27.85
N GLY A 326 -27.17 -14.19 -28.23
CA GLY A 326 -27.81 -14.99 -29.28
C GLY A 326 -28.90 -15.96 -28.83
N ASP A 327 -29.10 -16.26 -27.54
CA ASP A 327 -29.88 -17.44 -27.15
C ASP A 327 -31.10 -17.21 -26.23
N PHE A 328 -31.54 -15.98 -26.04
CA PHE A 328 -32.74 -15.70 -25.21
C PHE A 328 -33.98 -15.22 -25.96
N ALA A 329 -34.05 -15.40 -27.29
CA ALA A 329 -35.22 -14.95 -28.09
C ALA A 329 -35.95 -16.09 -28.81
N LYS A 330 -35.85 -17.35 -28.34
CA LYS A 330 -36.75 -18.43 -28.81
C LYS A 330 -36.94 -19.48 -27.71
N ARG A 331 -37.84 -19.21 -26.77
CA ARG A 331 -38.75 -20.19 -26.16
C ARG A 331 -39.90 -19.46 -25.47
#